data_845b9e560d67527ab13a1d53bdf51c29
#
_entry.id   845b9e560d67527ab13a1d53bdf51c29
#
_cell.length_a   1.000
_cell.length_b   1.000
_cell.length_c   1.000
_cell.angle_alpha   90.00
_cell.angle_beta   90.00
_cell.angle_gamma   90.00
#
_symmetry.space_group_name_H-M   'P 1'
#
loop_
_entity.id
_entity.type
_entity.pdbx_description
1 polymer ?
#
loop_
_entity_poly.entity_id
_entity_poly.type
_entity_poly.pdbx_seq_one_letter_code
_entity_poly.pdbx_strand_id
1 'polypeptide(L)'
;MSFDRASRIAWMKKEARERILLLDGSWGVMIQGFGLGENDFRGARFGNHPSDLKGNNDLLTLTKPEIIQDIGRQYLEAGADFIETNTFNSISMSQADYGLEHLVPELNEAGARLARELCDQMSTSSRPRLVAGVLGPANRTASISPDVNDPAFRNVTFDELRNTYADATRGLIKGGADVIMVETIFDTLNAKAAIYAIKQVFDEVGEELPIWISGTITDLSGRTLTGQTPEAFWHSVRHARTFAVGLN
;
A
#
# COMPACT_ATOMS: atom_id res chain seq x y z
N MET A 1 5.91 10.12 -25.22
CA MET A 1 7.11 10.47 -24.40
C MET A 1 6.89 9.82 -23.05
N SER A 2 7.76 8.92 -22.64
CA SER A 2 7.69 8.36 -21.29
C SER A 2 8.39 9.33 -20.34
N PHE A 3 7.72 9.71 -19.27
CA PHE A 3 8.36 10.41 -18.15
C PHE A 3 9.19 9.41 -17.35
N ASP A 4 10.41 9.75 -17.00
CA ASP A 4 11.13 9.02 -15.96
C ASP A 4 10.55 9.32 -14.57
N ARG A 5 10.92 8.53 -13.58
CA ARG A 5 10.40 8.68 -12.21
C ARG A 5 10.70 10.06 -11.63
N ALA A 6 11.90 10.57 -11.84
CA ALA A 6 12.31 11.88 -11.32
C ALA A 6 11.43 13.02 -11.90
N SER A 7 11.17 12.97 -13.21
CA SER A 7 10.29 13.94 -13.89
C SER A 7 8.85 13.84 -13.40
N ARG A 8 8.32 12.64 -13.16
CA ARG A 8 6.97 12.45 -12.59
C ARG A 8 6.87 13.02 -11.18
N ILE A 9 7.85 12.76 -10.32
CA ILE A 9 7.89 13.30 -8.95
C ILE A 9 8.03 14.82 -8.98
N ALA A 10 8.84 15.37 -9.87
CA ALA A 10 8.99 16.83 -10.01
C ALA A 10 7.68 17.48 -10.46
N TRP A 11 6.98 16.88 -11.44
CA TRP A 11 5.66 17.31 -11.89
C TRP A 11 4.65 17.27 -10.73
N MET A 12 4.58 16.17 -9.99
CA MET A 12 3.71 16.02 -8.82
C MET A 12 3.91 17.14 -7.81
N LYS A 13 5.18 17.40 -7.42
CA LYS A 13 5.51 18.43 -6.44
C LYS A 13 5.16 19.84 -6.91
N LYS A 14 5.28 20.12 -8.21
CA LYS A 14 4.88 21.38 -8.82
C LYS A 14 3.36 21.51 -8.84
N GLU A 15 2.68 20.51 -9.40
CA GLU A 15 1.23 20.52 -9.62
C GLU A 15 0.44 20.57 -8.30
N ALA A 16 0.92 19.93 -7.24
CA ALA A 16 0.31 19.97 -5.91
C ALA A 16 0.29 21.37 -5.27
N ARG A 17 1.05 22.33 -5.81
CA ARG A 17 1.01 23.75 -5.38
C ARG A 17 -0.04 24.55 -6.13
N GLU A 18 -0.48 24.07 -7.28
CA GLU A 18 -1.39 24.77 -8.18
C GLU A 18 -2.82 24.26 -8.05
N ARG A 19 -3.00 22.96 -7.74
CA ARG A 19 -4.30 22.32 -7.59
C ARG A 19 -4.28 21.11 -6.67
N ILE A 20 -5.47 20.63 -6.31
CA ILE A 20 -5.64 19.34 -5.63
C ILE A 20 -5.33 18.23 -6.64
N LEU A 21 -4.49 17.29 -6.25
CA LEU A 21 -4.28 16.03 -6.96
C LEU A 21 -5.24 14.98 -6.43
N LEU A 22 -5.77 14.18 -7.33
CA LEU A 22 -6.77 13.16 -7.01
C LEU A 22 -6.12 11.78 -6.96
N LEU A 23 -6.30 11.11 -5.84
CA LEU A 23 -6.04 9.68 -5.69
C LEU A 23 -7.27 8.92 -6.22
N ASP A 24 -7.11 7.66 -6.57
CA ASP A 24 -8.21 6.75 -6.86
C ASP A 24 -9.06 6.46 -5.60
N GLY A 25 -9.86 5.40 -5.61
CA GLY A 25 -10.78 5.10 -4.53
C GLY A 25 -10.78 3.62 -4.16
N SER A 26 -11.87 3.16 -3.58
CA SER A 26 -11.98 1.84 -2.97
C SER A 26 -11.79 0.68 -3.96
N TRP A 27 -10.62 0.06 -3.98
CA TRP A 27 -10.32 -1.14 -4.75
C TRP A 27 -11.17 -2.34 -4.32
N GLY A 28 -11.32 -2.55 -3.01
CA GLY A 28 -12.10 -3.67 -2.48
C GLY A 28 -13.56 -3.68 -2.96
N VAL A 29 -14.21 -2.52 -3.00
CA VAL A 29 -15.60 -2.39 -3.51
C VAL A 29 -15.67 -2.70 -5.00
N MET A 30 -14.71 -2.20 -5.78
CA MET A 30 -14.65 -2.48 -7.22
C MET A 30 -14.44 -3.96 -7.50
N ILE A 31 -13.51 -4.61 -6.79
CA ILE A 31 -13.27 -6.06 -6.90
C ILE A 31 -14.52 -6.87 -6.55
N GLN A 32 -15.24 -6.51 -5.48
CA GLN A 32 -16.48 -7.18 -5.09
C GLN A 32 -17.55 -7.11 -6.20
N GLY A 33 -17.58 -6.03 -6.97
CA GLY A 33 -18.51 -5.88 -8.10
C GLY A 33 -18.35 -6.92 -9.21
N PHE A 34 -17.20 -7.58 -9.32
CA PHE A 34 -16.96 -8.65 -10.29
C PHE A 34 -17.51 -10.03 -9.84
N GLY A 35 -17.94 -10.19 -8.58
CA GLY A 35 -18.54 -11.43 -8.09
C GLY A 35 -17.63 -12.67 -8.15
N LEU A 36 -16.32 -12.48 -7.97
CA LEU A 36 -15.29 -13.52 -8.12
C LEU A 36 -15.47 -14.67 -7.14
N GLY A 37 -15.28 -15.90 -7.65
CA GLY A 37 -15.28 -17.13 -6.86
C GLY A 37 -13.89 -17.66 -6.54
N GLU A 38 -13.79 -18.69 -5.72
CA GLU A 38 -12.52 -19.33 -5.30
C GLU A 38 -11.61 -19.66 -6.50
N ASN A 39 -12.19 -20.18 -7.60
CA ASN A 39 -11.43 -20.54 -8.80
C ASN A 39 -10.77 -19.33 -9.48
N ASP A 40 -11.37 -18.14 -9.36
CA ASP A 40 -10.78 -16.89 -9.90
C ASP A 40 -9.56 -16.46 -9.09
N PHE A 41 -9.66 -16.55 -7.74
CA PHE A 41 -8.52 -16.27 -6.86
C PHE A 41 -7.40 -17.29 -7.06
N ARG A 42 -7.68 -18.55 -7.28
CA ARG A 42 -6.67 -19.59 -7.56
C ARG A 42 -5.99 -19.39 -8.90
N GLY A 43 -6.77 -19.04 -9.92
CA GLY A 43 -6.28 -19.06 -11.30
C GLY A 43 -5.65 -20.40 -11.65
N ALA A 44 -4.87 -20.44 -12.72
CA ALA A 44 -4.16 -21.65 -13.13
C ALA A 44 -2.99 -22.01 -12.19
N ARG A 45 -2.39 -21.00 -11.54
CA ARG A 45 -1.16 -21.16 -10.76
C ARG A 45 -1.38 -21.84 -9.41
N PHE A 46 -2.50 -21.57 -8.76
CA PHE A 46 -2.77 -21.99 -7.39
C PHE A 46 -3.90 -23.03 -7.29
N GLY A 47 -4.21 -23.75 -8.38
CA GLY A 47 -5.29 -24.73 -8.43
C GLY A 47 -5.23 -25.79 -7.32
N ASN A 48 -4.04 -26.22 -6.94
CA ASN A 48 -3.79 -27.23 -5.91
C ASN A 48 -3.36 -26.65 -4.55
N HIS A 49 -3.51 -25.33 -4.35
CA HIS A 49 -3.14 -24.72 -3.07
C HIS A 49 -4.02 -25.25 -1.93
N PRO A 50 -3.45 -25.61 -0.75
CA PRO A 50 -4.20 -26.32 0.31
C PRO A 50 -5.26 -25.45 1.00
N SER A 51 -5.06 -24.13 1.06
CA SER A 51 -5.97 -23.20 1.73
C SER A 51 -6.91 -22.53 0.72
N ASP A 52 -8.07 -22.06 1.19
CA ASP A 52 -8.93 -21.19 0.41
C ASP A 52 -8.25 -19.84 0.20
N LEU A 53 -8.36 -19.29 -1.03
CA LEU A 53 -7.71 -18.07 -1.46
C LEU A 53 -8.70 -16.92 -1.70
N LYS A 54 -10.01 -17.24 -1.72
CA LYS A 54 -11.05 -16.21 -1.85
C LYS A 54 -10.95 -15.19 -0.71
N GLY A 55 -10.92 -13.93 -1.08
CA GLY A 55 -10.72 -12.81 -0.14
C GLY A 55 -9.30 -12.24 -0.14
N ASN A 56 -8.32 -12.97 -0.68
CA ASN A 56 -6.99 -12.42 -0.91
C ASN A 56 -6.99 -11.57 -2.18
N ASN A 57 -7.53 -10.36 -2.08
CA ASN A 57 -7.67 -9.47 -3.24
C ASN A 57 -6.33 -9.13 -3.91
N ASP A 58 -5.26 -9.07 -3.15
CA ASP A 58 -3.92 -8.76 -3.64
C ASP A 58 -3.41 -9.84 -4.61
N LEU A 59 -3.81 -11.10 -4.38
CA LEU A 59 -3.46 -12.23 -5.23
C LEU A 59 -4.01 -12.09 -6.66
N LEU A 60 -5.12 -11.35 -6.85
CA LEU A 60 -5.69 -11.07 -8.15
C LEU A 60 -4.72 -10.32 -9.07
N THR A 61 -3.74 -9.62 -8.52
CA THR A 61 -2.62 -9.04 -9.27
C THR A 61 -1.88 -10.09 -10.12
N LEU A 62 -1.81 -11.34 -9.64
CA LEU A 62 -1.15 -12.45 -10.33
C LEU A 62 -2.13 -13.35 -11.09
N THR A 63 -3.36 -13.50 -10.61
CA THR A 63 -4.33 -14.47 -11.14
C THR A 63 -5.36 -13.86 -12.09
N LYS A 64 -5.65 -12.57 -11.93
CA LYS A 64 -6.62 -11.80 -12.73
C LYS A 64 -6.12 -10.37 -13.00
N PRO A 65 -4.90 -10.20 -13.53
CA PRO A 65 -4.31 -8.86 -13.74
C PRO A 65 -5.18 -7.96 -14.63
N GLU A 66 -5.96 -8.54 -15.54
CA GLU A 66 -6.89 -7.80 -16.40
C GLU A 66 -7.98 -7.07 -15.62
N ILE A 67 -8.49 -7.66 -14.53
CA ILE A 67 -9.47 -7.02 -13.65
C ILE A 67 -8.82 -5.86 -12.90
N ILE A 68 -7.62 -6.05 -12.39
CA ILE A 68 -6.87 -5.01 -11.67
C ILE A 68 -6.57 -3.84 -12.60
N GLN A 69 -6.15 -4.10 -13.84
CA GLN A 69 -5.94 -3.05 -14.83
C GLN A 69 -7.24 -2.34 -15.23
N ASP A 70 -8.36 -3.06 -15.34
CA ASP A 70 -9.66 -2.46 -15.67
C ASP A 70 -10.12 -1.48 -14.58
N ILE A 71 -10.02 -1.87 -13.30
CA ILE A 71 -10.33 -0.99 -12.18
C ILE A 71 -9.48 0.26 -12.21
N GLY A 72 -8.16 0.12 -12.33
CA GLY A 72 -7.26 1.27 -12.40
C GLY A 72 -7.55 2.18 -13.58
N ARG A 73 -7.92 1.62 -14.75
CA ARG A 73 -8.33 2.37 -15.93
C ARG A 73 -9.57 3.23 -15.66
N GLN A 74 -10.59 2.66 -15.03
CA GLN A 74 -11.81 3.39 -14.69
C GLN A 74 -11.52 4.61 -13.80
N TYR A 75 -10.64 4.46 -12.80
CA TYR A 75 -10.23 5.59 -11.96
C TYR A 75 -9.45 6.66 -12.73
N LEU A 76 -8.51 6.26 -13.60
CA LEU A 76 -7.75 7.22 -14.41
C LEU A 76 -8.64 7.95 -15.43
N GLU A 77 -9.62 7.27 -16.02
CA GLU A 77 -10.63 7.86 -16.92
C GLU A 77 -11.55 8.83 -16.15
N ALA A 78 -11.91 8.50 -14.92
CA ALA A 78 -12.66 9.41 -14.03
C ALA A 78 -11.86 10.65 -13.60
N GLY A 79 -10.55 10.67 -13.84
CA GLY A 79 -9.71 11.84 -13.62
C GLY A 79 -8.69 11.72 -12.49
N ALA A 80 -8.48 10.55 -11.89
CA ALA A 80 -7.45 10.32 -10.89
C ALA A 80 -6.06 10.69 -11.44
N ASP A 81 -5.23 11.33 -10.64
CA ASP A 81 -3.82 11.61 -10.95
C ASP A 81 -2.92 10.46 -10.51
N PHE A 82 -3.34 9.75 -9.48
CA PHE A 82 -2.67 8.57 -8.93
C PHE A 82 -3.59 7.37 -8.97
N ILE A 83 -2.99 6.20 -9.14
CA ILE A 83 -3.60 4.93 -8.75
C ILE A 83 -2.75 4.24 -7.71
N GLU A 84 -3.41 3.63 -6.75
CA GLU A 84 -2.82 2.76 -5.76
C GLU A 84 -2.44 1.41 -6.37
N THR A 85 -1.41 0.79 -5.83
CA THR A 85 -1.13 -0.62 -6.13
C THR A 85 -2.10 -1.51 -5.38
N ASN A 86 -2.53 -2.62 -5.99
CA ASN A 86 -3.36 -3.63 -5.30
C ASN A 86 -2.49 -4.50 -4.37
N THR A 87 -1.92 -3.87 -3.32
CA THR A 87 -0.93 -4.47 -2.42
C THR A 87 -1.20 -4.18 -0.94
N PHE A 88 -2.46 -3.87 -0.59
CA PHE A 88 -2.86 -3.49 0.77
C PHE A 88 -2.48 -4.55 1.82
N ASN A 89 -2.62 -5.83 1.51
CA ASN A 89 -2.26 -6.95 2.37
C ASN A 89 -0.99 -7.70 1.90
N SER A 90 -0.20 -7.12 0.98
CA SER A 90 0.99 -7.77 0.41
C SER A 90 2.21 -7.68 1.31
N ILE A 91 2.04 -8.04 2.58
CA ILE A 91 3.10 -8.21 3.57
C ILE A 91 3.10 -9.66 4.09
N SER A 92 4.25 -10.17 4.54
CA SER A 92 4.38 -11.58 4.91
C SER A 92 3.42 -11.99 6.04
N MET A 93 3.16 -11.10 7.00
CA MET A 93 2.25 -11.37 8.10
C MET A 93 0.80 -11.59 7.63
N SER A 94 0.31 -10.77 6.69
CA SER A 94 -1.04 -10.91 6.15
C SER A 94 -1.13 -12.08 5.16
N GLN A 95 -0.11 -12.29 4.33
CA GLN A 95 -0.08 -13.39 3.37
C GLN A 95 0.10 -14.76 4.04
N ALA A 96 0.63 -14.81 5.27
CA ALA A 96 0.73 -16.04 6.06
C ALA A 96 -0.65 -16.66 6.38
N ASP A 97 -1.71 -15.85 6.46
CA ASP A 97 -3.08 -16.34 6.66
C ASP A 97 -3.54 -17.25 5.49
N TYR A 98 -2.89 -17.11 4.34
CA TYR A 98 -3.14 -17.90 3.13
C TYR A 98 -2.00 -18.88 2.81
N GLY A 99 -0.89 -18.91 3.59
CA GLY A 99 0.31 -19.70 3.29
C GLY A 99 1.07 -19.19 2.05
N LEU A 100 0.99 -17.90 1.78
CA LEU A 100 1.53 -17.24 0.59
C LEU A 100 2.58 -16.17 0.91
N GLU A 101 3.15 -16.16 2.12
CA GLU A 101 4.16 -15.20 2.56
C GLU A 101 5.38 -15.12 1.63
N HIS A 102 5.72 -16.22 0.98
CA HIS A 102 6.83 -16.29 0.03
C HIS A 102 6.58 -15.49 -1.27
N LEU A 103 5.33 -15.12 -1.56
CA LEU A 103 4.95 -14.33 -2.74
C LEU A 103 5.06 -12.81 -2.53
N VAL A 104 5.31 -12.35 -1.32
CA VAL A 104 5.32 -10.92 -1.00
C VAL A 104 6.21 -10.08 -1.94
N PRO A 105 7.45 -10.46 -2.26
CA PRO A 105 8.25 -9.71 -3.21
C PRO A 105 7.60 -9.65 -4.60
N GLU A 106 7.05 -10.76 -5.08
CA GLU A 106 6.40 -10.84 -6.40
C GLU A 106 5.10 -10.04 -6.46
N LEU A 107 4.25 -10.13 -5.42
CA LEU A 107 2.99 -9.38 -5.34
C LEU A 107 3.21 -7.88 -5.42
N ASN A 108 4.16 -7.37 -4.63
CA ASN A 108 4.45 -5.94 -4.60
C ASN A 108 5.09 -5.46 -5.92
N GLU A 109 6.04 -6.22 -6.47
CA GLU A 109 6.64 -5.87 -7.76
C GLU A 109 5.60 -5.91 -8.89
N ALA A 110 4.80 -6.96 -8.96
CA ALA A 110 3.76 -7.10 -9.99
C ALA A 110 2.67 -6.03 -9.84
N GLY A 111 2.21 -5.74 -8.63
CA GLY A 111 1.21 -4.69 -8.37
C GLY A 111 1.69 -3.32 -8.84
N ALA A 112 2.91 -2.95 -8.47
CA ALA A 112 3.49 -1.68 -8.90
C ALA A 112 3.74 -1.64 -10.42
N ARG A 113 4.19 -2.75 -11.03
CA ARG A 113 4.40 -2.83 -12.48
C ARG A 113 3.09 -2.69 -13.25
N LEU A 114 2.03 -3.40 -12.87
CA LEU A 114 0.72 -3.28 -13.53
C LEU A 114 0.18 -1.85 -13.46
N ALA A 115 0.27 -1.22 -12.29
CA ALA A 115 -0.13 0.17 -12.12
C ALA A 115 0.72 1.11 -12.98
N ARG A 116 2.05 0.89 -13.04
CA ARG A 116 2.96 1.71 -13.86
C ARG A 116 2.67 1.59 -15.34
N GLU A 117 2.52 0.37 -15.85
CA GLU A 117 2.20 0.12 -17.26
C GLU A 117 0.90 0.84 -17.66
N LEU A 118 -0.13 0.76 -16.84
CA LEU A 118 -1.40 1.45 -17.07
C LEU A 118 -1.25 2.98 -17.03
N CYS A 119 -0.56 3.50 -16.02
CA CYS A 119 -0.29 4.93 -15.90
C CYS A 119 0.50 5.46 -17.10
N ASP A 120 1.49 4.70 -17.62
CA ASP A 120 2.26 5.09 -18.79
C ASP A 120 1.41 5.14 -20.07
N GLN A 121 0.47 4.18 -20.23
CA GLN A 121 -0.48 4.17 -21.34
C GLN A 121 -1.44 5.38 -21.32
N MET A 122 -1.84 5.83 -20.12
CA MET A 122 -2.84 6.89 -19.95
C MET A 122 -2.25 8.27 -19.66
N SER A 123 -0.93 8.38 -19.55
CA SER A 123 -0.22 9.64 -19.42
C SER A 123 -0.26 10.45 -20.71
N THR A 124 -0.37 11.79 -20.60
CA THR A 124 -0.18 12.72 -21.72
C THR A 124 1.10 13.52 -21.53
N SER A 125 1.52 14.28 -22.52
CA SER A 125 2.71 15.13 -22.46
C SER A 125 2.63 16.23 -21.37
N SER A 126 1.41 16.60 -20.96
CA SER A 126 1.17 17.62 -19.91
C SER A 126 0.72 17.03 -18.57
N ARG A 127 0.25 15.78 -18.56
CA ARG A 127 -0.32 15.15 -17.38
C ARG A 127 0.15 13.70 -17.24
N PRO A 128 1.31 13.48 -16.63
CA PRO A 128 1.73 12.13 -16.25
C PRO A 128 0.77 11.56 -15.19
N ARG A 129 0.53 10.26 -15.23
CA ARG A 129 -0.18 9.53 -14.18
C ARG A 129 0.85 8.89 -13.25
N LEU A 130 0.51 8.79 -11.99
CA LEU A 130 1.42 8.43 -10.91
C LEU A 130 0.97 7.15 -10.21
N VAL A 131 1.94 6.41 -9.68
CA VAL A 131 1.69 5.17 -8.93
C VAL A 131 2.00 5.40 -7.45
N ALA A 132 0.98 5.20 -6.61
CA ALA A 132 1.15 5.12 -5.17
C ALA A 132 1.37 3.65 -4.77
N GLY A 133 2.58 3.32 -4.34
CA GLY A 133 2.93 2.00 -3.82
C GLY A 133 2.40 1.86 -2.40
N VAL A 134 1.42 0.98 -2.20
CA VAL A 134 0.66 0.86 -0.96
C VAL A 134 1.27 -0.15 0.00
N LEU A 135 1.44 0.28 1.24
CA LEU A 135 1.75 -0.53 2.41
C LEU A 135 0.58 -0.39 3.40
N GLY A 136 -0.28 -1.38 3.47
CA GLY A 136 -1.38 -1.42 4.43
C GLY A 136 -0.95 -1.88 5.83
N PRO A 137 -1.87 -1.91 6.79
CA PRO A 137 -1.58 -2.32 8.16
C PRO A 137 -1.34 -3.83 8.26
N ALA A 138 -0.48 -4.23 9.20
CA ALA A 138 -0.38 -5.64 9.58
C ALA A 138 -1.63 -6.07 10.36
N ASN A 139 -2.00 -7.35 10.27
CA ASN A 139 -3.03 -7.99 11.08
C ASN A 139 -2.60 -8.20 12.56
N ARG A 140 -1.43 -7.68 12.94
CA ARG A 140 -0.89 -7.68 14.30
C ARG A 140 -0.49 -6.28 14.72
N THR A 141 -0.60 -5.98 16.00
CA THR A 141 -0.25 -4.66 16.56
C THR A 141 0.89 -4.77 17.57
N ALA A 142 1.83 -3.84 17.50
CA ALA A 142 2.94 -3.76 18.45
C ALA A 142 2.60 -2.98 19.71
N SER A 143 1.48 -2.22 19.73
CA SER A 143 1.07 -1.36 20.86
C SER A 143 -0.01 -1.97 21.74
N ILE A 144 -0.82 -2.89 21.21
CA ILE A 144 -1.96 -3.50 21.92
C ILE A 144 -1.70 -4.97 22.17
N SER A 145 -1.95 -5.44 23.40
CA SER A 145 -1.92 -6.88 23.68
C SER A 145 -3.15 -7.55 23.07
N PRO A 146 -3.00 -8.68 22.35
CA PRO A 146 -4.12 -9.51 21.95
C PRO A 146 -4.67 -10.37 23.09
N ASP A 147 -3.96 -10.45 24.24
CA ASP A 147 -4.40 -11.17 25.45
C ASP A 147 -4.84 -10.18 26.53
N VAL A 148 -6.13 -10.20 26.88
CA VAL A 148 -6.70 -9.33 27.90
C VAL A 148 -6.16 -9.62 29.30
N ASN A 149 -5.64 -10.82 29.55
CA ASN A 149 -5.09 -11.24 30.84
C ASN A 149 -3.59 -10.96 30.97
N ASP A 150 -2.90 -10.70 29.85
CA ASP A 150 -1.50 -10.28 29.85
C ASP A 150 -1.32 -8.98 29.03
N PRO A 151 -1.47 -7.82 29.66
CA PRO A 151 -1.34 -6.53 28.97
C PRO A 151 0.06 -6.25 28.42
N ALA A 152 1.08 -6.97 28.88
CA ALA A 152 2.46 -6.82 28.41
C ALA A 152 2.76 -7.67 27.15
N PHE A 153 1.96 -8.70 26.87
CA PHE A 153 2.18 -9.58 25.74
C PHE A 153 2.04 -8.84 24.41
N ARG A 154 2.91 -9.18 23.47
CA ARG A 154 2.85 -8.74 22.06
C ARG A 154 3.06 -9.95 21.16
N ASN A 155 2.23 -10.06 20.12
CA ASN A 155 2.32 -11.15 19.14
C ASN A 155 3.13 -10.77 17.90
N VAL A 156 3.82 -9.64 17.96
CA VAL A 156 4.73 -9.17 16.92
C VAL A 156 5.78 -8.24 17.53
N THR A 157 6.99 -8.31 17.02
CA THR A 157 8.09 -7.41 17.35
C THR A 157 8.25 -6.30 16.33
N PHE A 158 8.95 -5.23 16.70
CA PHE A 158 9.31 -4.15 15.79
C PHE A 158 10.15 -4.67 14.60
N ASP A 159 11.09 -5.58 14.86
CA ASP A 159 11.97 -6.11 13.80
C ASP A 159 11.22 -7.00 12.81
N GLU A 160 10.24 -7.79 13.26
CA GLU A 160 9.38 -8.56 12.36
C GLU A 160 8.55 -7.65 11.46
N LEU A 161 7.95 -6.58 12.02
CA LEU A 161 7.24 -5.57 11.25
C LEU A 161 8.17 -4.86 10.26
N ARG A 162 9.34 -4.42 10.70
CA ARG A 162 10.35 -3.79 9.84
C ARG A 162 10.70 -4.70 8.66
N ASN A 163 10.98 -5.96 8.91
CA ASN A 163 11.41 -6.89 7.86
C ASN A 163 10.31 -7.07 6.80
N THR A 164 9.06 -7.30 7.21
CA THR A 164 7.95 -7.48 6.26
C THR A 164 7.69 -6.23 5.42
N TYR A 165 7.76 -5.03 6.02
CA TYR A 165 7.61 -3.77 5.29
C TYR A 165 8.80 -3.47 4.37
N ALA A 166 10.02 -3.89 4.74
CA ALA A 166 11.19 -3.73 3.88
C ALA A 166 11.06 -4.57 2.60
N ASP A 167 10.63 -5.82 2.71
CA ASP A 167 10.43 -6.70 1.55
C ASP A 167 9.35 -6.16 0.61
N ALA A 168 8.23 -5.70 1.15
CA ALA A 168 7.18 -5.07 0.36
C ALA A 168 7.68 -3.78 -0.33
N THR A 169 8.40 -2.91 0.39
CA THR A 169 8.93 -1.65 -0.15
C THR A 169 9.90 -1.89 -1.31
N ARG A 170 10.79 -2.89 -1.21
CA ARG A 170 11.70 -3.27 -2.32
C ARG A 170 10.93 -3.66 -3.57
N GLY A 171 9.86 -4.47 -3.41
CA GLY A 171 8.99 -4.86 -4.52
C GLY A 171 8.32 -3.66 -5.19
N LEU A 172 7.72 -2.77 -4.40
CA LEU A 172 7.05 -1.56 -4.88
C LEU A 172 7.99 -0.63 -5.66
N ILE A 173 9.20 -0.37 -5.14
CA ILE A 173 10.19 0.47 -5.82
C ILE A 173 10.63 -0.17 -7.13
N LYS A 174 10.92 -1.47 -7.12
CA LYS A 174 11.34 -2.24 -8.30
C LYS A 174 10.26 -2.27 -9.36
N GLY A 175 8.99 -2.38 -8.97
CA GLY A 175 7.84 -2.38 -9.88
C GLY A 175 7.50 -1.02 -10.47
N GLY A 176 8.04 0.08 -9.95
CA GLY A 176 7.90 1.41 -10.55
C GLY A 176 6.99 2.37 -9.80
N ALA A 177 6.77 2.20 -8.50
CA ALA A 177 6.06 3.18 -7.67
C ALA A 177 6.76 4.55 -7.71
N ASP A 178 5.97 5.61 -7.69
CA ASP A 178 6.44 7.02 -7.66
C ASP A 178 6.45 7.59 -6.23
N VAL A 179 5.58 7.08 -5.39
CA VAL A 179 5.49 7.40 -3.96
C VAL A 179 5.28 6.12 -3.16
N ILE A 180 5.69 6.11 -1.90
CA ILE A 180 5.34 5.02 -0.97
C ILE A 180 4.28 5.53 0.00
N MET A 181 3.14 4.86 0.02
CA MET A 181 2.00 5.22 0.87
C MET A 181 1.84 4.20 2.00
N VAL A 182 1.96 4.67 3.24
CA VAL A 182 1.60 3.89 4.43
C VAL A 182 0.20 4.29 4.83
N GLU A 183 -0.76 3.41 4.62
CA GLU A 183 -2.17 3.75 4.80
C GLU A 183 -2.86 2.97 5.90
N THR A 184 -4.05 3.49 6.29
CA THR A 184 -4.96 2.86 7.27
C THR A 184 -4.27 2.62 8.60
N ILE A 185 -3.44 3.58 9.01
CA ILE A 185 -2.65 3.47 10.23
C ILE A 185 -3.57 3.67 11.45
N PHE A 186 -3.70 2.63 12.25
CA PHE A 186 -4.38 2.67 13.55
C PHE A 186 -3.41 2.43 14.73
N ASP A 187 -2.18 1.98 14.45
CA ASP A 187 -1.09 1.80 15.43
C ASP A 187 0.17 2.53 14.93
N THR A 188 0.55 3.59 15.63
CA THR A 188 1.71 4.40 15.23
C THR A 188 3.05 3.73 15.47
N LEU A 189 3.14 2.69 16.31
CA LEU A 189 4.37 1.90 16.45
C LEU A 189 4.58 1.03 15.20
N ASN A 190 3.52 0.42 14.67
CA ASN A 190 3.55 -0.28 13.38
C ASN A 190 3.97 0.68 12.26
N ALA A 191 3.39 1.89 12.23
CA ALA A 191 3.77 2.92 11.25
C ALA A 191 5.24 3.31 11.34
N LYS A 192 5.80 3.41 12.55
CA LYS A 192 7.23 3.69 12.74
C LYS A 192 8.11 2.56 12.22
N ALA A 193 7.69 1.30 12.38
CA ALA A 193 8.40 0.17 11.79
C ALA A 193 8.38 0.22 10.25
N ALA A 194 7.23 0.56 9.64
CA ALA A 194 7.12 0.77 8.20
C ALA A 194 7.99 1.93 7.72
N ILE A 195 7.95 3.09 8.39
CA ILE A 195 8.78 4.25 8.06
C ILE A 195 10.29 3.91 8.15
N TYR A 196 10.68 3.18 9.18
CA TYR A 196 12.07 2.75 9.34
C TYR A 196 12.48 1.84 8.19
N ALA A 197 11.65 0.85 7.86
CA ALA A 197 11.86 -0.06 6.74
C ALA A 197 11.99 0.67 5.39
N ILE A 198 11.09 1.62 5.13
CA ILE A 198 11.12 2.44 3.90
C ILE A 198 12.45 3.19 3.79
N LYS A 199 12.89 3.86 4.86
CA LYS A 199 14.15 4.61 4.85
C LYS A 199 15.37 3.70 4.70
N GLN A 200 15.37 2.55 5.38
CA GLN A 200 16.41 1.53 5.19
C GLN A 200 16.50 1.09 3.72
N VAL A 201 15.35 0.83 3.08
CA VAL A 201 15.34 0.42 1.67
C VAL A 201 15.77 1.56 0.75
N PHE A 202 15.42 2.80 1.05
CA PHE A 202 15.92 3.96 0.28
C PHE A 202 17.45 4.05 0.32
N ASP A 203 18.05 3.83 1.50
CA ASP A 203 19.51 3.80 1.64
C ASP A 203 20.11 2.62 0.86
N GLU A 204 19.46 1.45 0.85
CA GLU A 204 19.91 0.26 0.11
C GLU A 204 19.89 0.48 -1.41
N VAL A 205 18.84 1.13 -1.93
CA VAL A 205 18.66 1.34 -3.39
C VAL A 205 19.28 2.63 -3.89
N GLY A 206 19.67 3.54 -2.98
CA GLY A 206 20.24 4.84 -3.31
C GLY A 206 19.25 5.83 -3.92
N GLU A 207 17.94 5.64 -3.70
CA GLU A 207 16.87 6.51 -4.20
C GLU A 207 15.81 6.74 -3.11
N GLU A 208 15.47 8.00 -2.85
CA GLU A 208 14.45 8.39 -1.88
C GLU A 208 13.17 8.84 -2.61
N LEU A 209 12.06 8.13 -2.37
CA LEU A 209 10.74 8.49 -2.89
C LEU A 209 9.95 9.32 -1.89
N PRO A 210 9.00 10.16 -2.35
CA PRO A 210 8.04 10.80 -1.46
C PRO A 210 7.25 9.78 -0.63
N ILE A 211 7.07 10.05 0.65
CA ILE A 211 6.30 9.21 1.57
C ILE A 211 4.96 9.88 1.83
N TRP A 212 3.86 9.14 1.71
CA TRP A 212 2.53 9.52 2.17
C TRP A 212 2.16 8.69 3.39
N ILE A 213 1.45 9.32 4.32
CA ILE A 213 0.95 8.65 5.52
C ILE A 213 -0.52 8.97 5.67
N SER A 214 -1.35 7.92 5.81
CA SER A 214 -2.78 8.03 6.06
C SER A 214 -3.15 7.29 7.34
N GLY A 215 -3.64 8.04 8.34
CA GLY A 215 -4.12 7.49 9.60
C GLY A 215 -5.61 7.19 9.56
N THR A 216 -6.07 6.25 10.37
CA THR A 216 -7.48 5.88 10.46
C THR A 216 -8.07 6.33 11.78
N ILE A 217 -9.14 7.13 11.69
CA ILE A 217 -9.96 7.51 12.83
C ILE A 217 -11.09 6.49 12.95
N THR A 218 -11.15 5.81 14.09
CA THR A 218 -12.00 4.62 14.25
C THR A 218 -13.43 4.92 14.71
N ASP A 219 -13.66 6.10 15.30
CA ASP A 219 -14.97 6.47 15.82
C ASP A 219 -15.15 7.99 15.98
N LEU A 220 -16.31 8.39 16.45
CA LEU A 220 -16.67 9.80 16.69
C LEU A 220 -15.84 10.49 17.79
N SER A 221 -15.02 9.76 18.54
CA SER A 221 -14.08 10.37 19.49
C SER A 221 -12.93 11.10 18.81
N GLY A 222 -12.75 10.89 17.49
CA GLY A 222 -11.67 11.48 16.70
C GLY A 222 -10.31 10.86 17.00
N ARG A 223 -10.27 9.58 17.44
CA ARG A 223 -9.04 8.88 17.83
C ARG A 223 -8.76 7.69 16.94
N THR A 224 -7.48 7.34 16.83
CA THR A 224 -7.06 6.05 16.27
C THR A 224 -7.43 4.91 17.23
N LEU A 225 -7.39 3.65 16.78
CA LEU A 225 -7.66 2.47 17.61
C LEU A 225 -6.75 2.42 18.86
N THR A 226 -5.52 2.90 18.76
CA THR A 226 -4.57 3.00 19.89
C THR A 226 -4.78 4.24 20.76
N GLY A 227 -5.86 4.99 20.53
CA GLY A 227 -6.31 6.10 21.39
C GLY A 227 -5.68 7.46 21.09
N GLN A 228 -4.90 7.61 20.02
CA GLN A 228 -4.22 8.85 19.68
C GLN A 228 -5.17 9.84 18.99
N THR A 229 -5.09 11.12 19.37
CA THR A 229 -5.71 12.21 18.62
C THR A 229 -4.94 12.47 17.31
N PRO A 230 -5.52 13.20 16.32
CA PRO A 230 -4.81 13.60 15.11
C PRO A 230 -3.47 14.30 15.36
N GLU A 231 -3.41 15.17 16.37
CA GLU A 231 -2.16 15.84 16.75
C GLU A 231 -1.14 14.84 17.31
N ALA A 232 -1.56 13.92 18.17
CA ALA A 232 -0.67 12.89 18.72
C ALA A 232 -0.17 11.96 17.61
N PHE A 233 -1.05 11.58 16.67
CA PHE A 233 -0.69 10.84 15.47
C PHE A 233 0.36 11.58 14.64
N TRP A 234 0.10 12.86 14.30
CA TRP A 234 1.05 13.68 13.56
C TRP A 234 2.41 13.78 14.25
N HIS A 235 2.42 14.09 15.54
CA HIS A 235 3.68 14.14 16.30
C HIS A 235 4.44 12.83 16.35
N SER A 236 3.74 11.70 16.27
CA SER A 236 4.35 10.37 16.23
C SER A 236 5.06 10.08 14.91
N VAL A 237 4.57 10.60 13.77
CA VAL A 237 5.04 10.26 12.42
C VAL A 237 5.78 11.39 11.70
N ARG A 238 5.72 12.65 12.16
CA ARG A 238 6.31 13.82 11.45
C ARG A 238 7.81 13.72 11.18
N HIS A 239 8.53 12.90 11.94
CA HIS A 239 9.96 12.66 11.74
C HIS A 239 10.27 11.97 10.39
N ALA A 240 9.27 11.34 9.76
CA ALA A 240 9.38 10.75 8.43
C ALA A 240 9.63 11.78 7.32
N ARG A 241 9.36 13.08 7.57
CA ARG A 241 9.44 14.17 6.57
C ARG A 241 8.58 13.85 5.35
N THR A 242 7.33 13.49 5.59
CA THR A 242 6.38 13.06 4.56
C THR A 242 6.08 14.16 3.55
N PHE A 243 5.78 13.76 2.32
CA PHE A 243 5.21 14.65 1.30
C PHE A 243 3.76 15.01 1.63
N ALA A 244 2.99 14.05 2.10
CA ALA A 244 1.61 14.26 2.52
C ALA A 244 1.29 13.44 3.78
N VAL A 245 0.39 13.96 4.61
CA VAL A 245 -0.22 13.26 5.72
C VAL A 245 -1.71 13.53 5.70
N GLY A 246 -2.50 12.50 5.94
CA GLY A 246 -3.95 12.56 5.94
C GLY A 246 -4.57 11.61 6.93
N LEU A 247 -5.89 11.62 6.93
CA LEU A 247 -6.73 10.76 7.77
C LEU A 247 -7.87 10.21 6.91
N ASN A 248 -8.26 8.98 7.16
CA ASN A 248 -9.47 8.36 6.62
C ASN A 248 -10.41 7.89 7.72
#